data_b59a56cfa60a4a0c1ee10e8a2a39c1f7
#
_entry.id   b59a56cfa60a4a0c1ee10e8a2a39c1f7
#
_cell.length_a   1.000
_cell.length_b   1.000
_cell.length_c   1.000
_cell.angle_alpha   90.00
_cell.angle_beta   90.00
_cell.angle_gamma   90.00
#
_symmetry.space_group_name_H-M   'P 1'
#
loop_
_entity.id
_entity.type
_entity.pdbx_description
1 polymer ?
#
loop_
_entity_poly.entity_id
_entity_poly.type
_entity_poly.pdbx_seq_one_letter_code
_entity_poly.pdbx_strand_id
1 'polypeptide(L)'
;ITGRLSSALFRVSSDFMSFAGSFTVVMIFLLFLLMEKPYLRRKVNNALKDNTTRRIAIIFAHINSQIGRYIGVKLLVSSLTAVVVYIAFNLIGVDFPFIWGVLTFLFNFIPSIGSVAITVLSAIFAVLQFLPDWQSIFAVVISMGSAQFIIGNVLDPKLLGDRLNLSPVVILFSLLAWGWLWGIAGLFLAVPLTVAIKIVFENIPGLEPIGILMGTGNYRQRRRRRANRAPQEEEPPV
;
A
#
# COMPACT_ATOMS: atom_id res chain seq x y z
N ILE A 1 -12.80 -0.67 42.16
CA ILE A 1 -11.64 -0.70 41.22
C ILE A 1 -11.54 -2.11 40.62
N THR A 2 -11.72 -3.18 41.39
CA THR A 2 -11.61 -4.58 40.93
C THR A 2 -12.62 -4.94 39.83
N GLY A 3 -13.87 -4.46 39.87
CA GLY A 3 -14.87 -4.73 38.85
C GLY A 3 -14.61 -4.09 37.49
N ARG A 4 -13.90 -2.95 37.45
CA ARG A 4 -13.50 -2.31 36.19
C ARG A 4 -12.30 -3.01 35.54
N LEU A 5 -11.37 -3.51 36.35
CA LEU A 5 -10.22 -4.29 35.86
C LEU A 5 -10.67 -5.65 35.29
N SER A 6 -11.56 -6.35 35.98
CA SER A 6 -12.09 -7.63 35.49
C SER A 6 -12.86 -7.45 34.18
N SER A 7 -13.73 -6.42 34.07
CA SER A 7 -14.45 -6.15 32.82
C SER A 7 -13.55 -5.76 31.67
N ALA A 8 -12.45 -5.02 31.92
CA ALA A 8 -11.45 -4.69 30.91
C ALA A 8 -10.71 -5.95 30.43
N LEU A 9 -10.28 -6.82 31.36
CA LEU A 9 -9.63 -8.09 31.02
C LEU A 9 -10.55 -9.02 30.21
N PHE A 10 -11.83 -9.12 30.61
CA PHE A 10 -12.81 -9.90 29.83
C PHE A 10 -13.02 -9.36 28.41
N ARG A 11 -13.07 -8.03 28.22
CA ARG A 11 -13.17 -7.42 26.89
C ARG A 11 -11.95 -7.72 26.04
N VAL A 12 -10.74 -7.51 26.57
CA VAL A 12 -9.50 -7.79 25.84
C VAL A 12 -9.41 -9.27 25.46
N SER A 13 -9.78 -10.18 26.38
CA SER A 13 -9.80 -11.62 26.10
C SER A 13 -10.83 -11.97 25.02
N SER A 14 -12.03 -11.39 25.09
CA SER A 14 -13.10 -11.58 24.10
C SER A 14 -12.69 -11.07 22.72
N ASP A 15 -12.09 -9.88 22.66
CA ASP A 15 -11.62 -9.29 21.41
C ASP A 15 -10.47 -10.10 20.80
N PHE A 16 -9.57 -10.61 21.64
CA PHE A 16 -8.49 -11.50 21.19
C PHE A 16 -9.03 -12.84 20.66
N MET A 17 -10.00 -13.46 21.34
CA MET A 17 -10.65 -14.70 20.86
C MET A 17 -11.39 -14.47 19.54
N SER A 18 -12.12 -13.36 19.42
CA SER A 18 -12.80 -12.97 18.18
C SER A 18 -11.82 -12.76 17.04
N PHE A 19 -10.70 -12.05 17.31
CA PHE A 19 -9.62 -11.87 16.34
C PHE A 19 -9.00 -13.21 15.93
N ALA A 20 -8.65 -14.07 16.89
CA ALA A 20 -8.06 -15.39 16.63
C ALA A 20 -9.01 -16.28 15.81
N GLY A 21 -10.32 -16.26 16.12
CA GLY A 21 -11.34 -16.96 15.36
C GLY A 21 -11.43 -16.47 13.91
N SER A 22 -11.52 -15.15 13.71
CA SER A 22 -11.56 -14.53 12.39
C SER A 22 -10.28 -14.81 11.58
N PHE A 23 -9.12 -14.72 12.23
CA PHE A 23 -7.83 -15.05 11.62
C PHE A 23 -7.76 -16.51 11.15
N THR A 24 -8.23 -17.44 11.99
CA THR A 24 -8.29 -18.88 11.67
C THR A 24 -9.17 -19.13 10.45
N VAL A 25 -10.37 -18.54 10.40
CA VAL A 25 -11.27 -18.67 9.24
C VAL A 25 -10.62 -18.14 7.96
N VAL A 26 -9.98 -16.96 8.02
CA VAL A 26 -9.27 -16.37 6.89
C VAL A 26 -8.11 -17.28 6.43
N MET A 27 -7.35 -17.85 7.36
CA MET A 27 -6.26 -18.76 7.03
C MET A 27 -6.75 -20.05 6.36
N ILE A 28 -7.83 -20.63 6.86
CA ILE A 28 -8.48 -21.80 6.25
C ILE A 28 -8.95 -21.46 4.83
N PHE A 29 -9.61 -20.31 4.64
CA PHE A 29 -10.08 -19.86 3.33
C PHE A 29 -8.93 -19.64 2.37
N LEU A 30 -7.84 -19.04 2.84
CA LEU A 30 -6.61 -18.84 2.06
C LEU A 30 -6.00 -20.17 1.61
N LEU A 31 -5.92 -21.16 2.50
CA LEU A 31 -5.44 -22.48 2.19
C LEU A 31 -6.28 -23.15 1.08
N PHE A 32 -7.60 -23.10 1.19
CA PHE A 32 -8.51 -23.61 0.16
C PHE A 32 -8.31 -22.90 -1.18
N LEU A 33 -8.20 -21.57 -1.19
CA LEU A 33 -7.95 -20.79 -2.40
C LEU A 33 -6.59 -21.16 -3.06
N LEU A 34 -5.56 -21.35 -2.24
CA LEU A 34 -4.24 -21.75 -2.74
C LEU A 34 -4.28 -23.18 -3.33
N MET A 35 -4.99 -24.09 -2.70
CA MET A 35 -5.18 -25.46 -3.20
C MET A 35 -6.02 -25.48 -4.50
N GLU A 36 -7.00 -24.58 -4.64
CA GLU A 36 -7.86 -24.49 -5.82
C GLU A 36 -7.19 -23.75 -7.01
N LYS A 37 -6.16 -22.97 -6.76
CA LYS A 37 -5.45 -22.16 -7.79
C LYS A 37 -5.09 -22.96 -9.08
N PRO A 38 -4.53 -24.18 -9.05
CA PRO A 38 -4.25 -24.95 -10.25
C PRO A 38 -5.51 -25.39 -11.00
N TYR A 39 -6.61 -25.71 -10.28
CA TYR A 39 -7.90 -26.07 -10.87
C TYR A 39 -8.60 -24.89 -11.50
N LEU A 40 -8.52 -23.70 -10.87
CA LEU A 40 -9.06 -22.46 -11.41
C LEU A 40 -8.47 -22.13 -12.79
N ARG A 41 -7.16 -22.28 -12.93
CA ARG A 41 -6.47 -22.06 -14.21
C ARG A 41 -6.99 -23.02 -15.30
N ARG A 42 -7.23 -24.29 -14.96
CA ARG A 42 -7.80 -25.27 -15.89
C ARG A 42 -9.25 -24.96 -16.24
N LYS A 43 -10.06 -24.59 -15.23
CA LYS A 43 -11.47 -24.20 -15.45
C LYS A 43 -11.58 -22.98 -16.38
N VAL A 44 -10.75 -21.96 -16.18
CA VAL A 44 -10.70 -20.77 -17.02
C VAL A 44 -10.27 -21.10 -18.46
N ASN A 45 -9.25 -21.94 -18.62
CA ASN A 45 -8.80 -22.39 -19.95
C ASN A 45 -9.88 -23.16 -20.71
N ASN A 46 -10.67 -23.99 -20.01
CA ASN A 46 -11.72 -24.80 -20.63
C ASN A 46 -13.02 -24.00 -20.91
N ALA A 47 -13.26 -22.94 -20.14
CA ALA A 47 -14.51 -22.15 -20.26
C ALA A 47 -14.42 -21.03 -21.30
N LEU A 48 -13.22 -20.60 -21.68
CA LEU A 48 -13.01 -19.44 -22.56
C LEU A 48 -12.28 -19.85 -23.82
N LYS A 49 -12.59 -19.17 -24.94
CA LYS A 49 -11.85 -19.33 -26.21
C LYS A 49 -10.39 -18.91 -26.00
N ASP A 50 -9.47 -19.55 -26.69
CA ASP A 50 -8.00 -19.39 -26.54
C ASP A 50 -7.54 -17.92 -26.49
N ASN A 51 -8.09 -17.08 -27.36
CA ASN A 51 -7.73 -15.64 -27.38
C ASN A 51 -8.16 -14.89 -26.11
N THR A 52 -9.33 -15.19 -25.55
CA THR A 52 -9.85 -14.56 -24.33
C THR A 52 -9.08 -15.05 -23.10
N THR A 53 -8.78 -16.34 -23.05
CA THR A 53 -7.98 -16.96 -21.99
C THR A 53 -6.59 -16.33 -21.92
N ARG A 54 -5.93 -16.16 -23.07
CA ARG A 54 -4.62 -15.53 -23.17
C ARG A 54 -4.66 -14.08 -22.70
N ARG A 55 -5.69 -13.31 -23.07
CA ARG A 55 -5.87 -11.92 -22.63
C ARG A 55 -6.04 -11.83 -21.12
N ILE A 56 -6.90 -12.66 -20.53
CA ILE A 56 -7.11 -12.71 -19.08
C ILE A 56 -5.82 -13.09 -18.34
N ALA A 57 -5.08 -14.09 -18.81
CA ALA A 57 -3.82 -14.49 -18.22
C ALA A 57 -2.79 -13.35 -18.20
N ILE A 58 -2.71 -12.55 -19.28
CA ILE A 58 -1.82 -11.38 -19.37
C ILE A 58 -2.24 -10.31 -18.36
N ILE A 59 -3.55 -10.03 -18.21
CA ILE A 59 -4.09 -9.08 -17.24
C ILE A 59 -3.71 -9.50 -15.82
N PHE A 60 -3.97 -10.75 -15.45
CA PHE A 60 -3.62 -11.28 -14.12
C PHE A 60 -2.11 -11.25 -13.85
N ALA A 61 -1.29 -11.61 -14.83
CA ALA A 61 0.17 -11.53 -14.69
C ALA A 61 0.62 -10.07 -14.47
N HIS A 62 0.01 -9.12 -15.17
CA HIS A 62 0.29 -7.69 -15.02
C HIS A 62 -0.13 -7.17 -13.64
N ILE A 63 -1.32 -7.51 -13.17
CA ILE A 63 -1.81 -7.18 -11.83
C ILE A 63 -0.86 -7.74 -10.76
N ASN A 64 -0.53 -9.02 -10.81
CA ASN A 64 0.37 -9.66 -9.84
C ASN A 64 1.75 -8.99 -9.82
N SER A 65 2.32 -8.71 -10.99
CA SER A 65 3.62 -8.04 -11.08
C SER A 65 3.60 -6.62 -10.49
N GLN A 66 2.55 -5.85 -10.75
CA GLN A 66 2.41 -4.47 -10.24
C GLN A 66 2.17 -4.46 -8.73
N ILE A 67 1.24 -5.29 -8.23
CA ILE A 67 0.93 -5.40 -6.81
C ILE A 67 2.14 -5.93 -6.03
N GLY A 68 2.77 -7.02 -6.50
CA GLY A 68 3.94 -7.60 -5.85
C GLY A 68 5.08 -6.59 -5.71
N ARG A 69 5.35 -5.82 -6.77
CA ARG A 69 6.35 -4.76 -6.74
C ARG A 69 5.97 -3.64 -5.79
N TYR A 70 4.71 -3.19 -5.79
CA TYR A 70 4.23 -2.15 -4.88
C TYR A 70 4.43 -2.58 -3.41
N ILE A 71 3.96 -3.78 -3.06
CA ILE A 71 4.10 -4.31 -1.70
C ILE A 71 5.58 -4.45 -1.34
N GLY A 72 6.43 -4.98 -2.23
CA GLY A 72 7.86 -5.12 -1.97
C GLY A 72 8.54 -3.78 -1.70
N VAL A 73 8.26 -2.75 -2.52
CA VAL A 73 8.80 -1.41 -2.30
C VAL A 73 8.26 -0.80 -1.01
N LYS A 74 6.96 -0.94 -0.73
CA LYS A 74 6.36 -0.44 0.51
C LYS A 74 6.94 -1.10 1.75
N LEU A 75 7.14 -2.42 1.74
CA LEU A 75 7.81 -3.11 2.83
C LEU A 75 9.22 -2.56 3.07
N LEU A 76 10.01 -2.41 2.01
CA LEU A 76 11.37 -1.90 2.10
C LEU A 76 11.42 -0.46 2.63
N VAL A 77 10.63 0.44 2.04
CA VAL A 77 10.58 1.86 2.42
C VAL A 77 10.06 2.01 3.85
N SER A 78 8.99 1.30 4.22
CA SER A 78 8.42 1.35 5.57
C SER A 78 9.39 0.79 6.61
N SER A 79 10.10 -0.30 6.31
CA SER A 79 11.13 -0.85 7.19
C SER A 79 12.28 0.13 7.39
N LEU A 80 12.74 0.75 6.31
CA LEU A 80 13.83 1.74 6.39
C LEU A 80 13.41 2.96 7.24
N THR A 81 12.20 3.49 7.01
CA THR A 81 11.68 4.61 7.81
C THR A 81 11.55 4.23 9.28
N ALA A 82 11.01 3.04 9.56
CA ALA A 82 10.85 2.54 10.92
C ALA A 82 12.18 2.43 11.66
N VAL A 83 13.22 1.91 11.00
CA VAL A 83 14.57 1.79 11.58
C VAL A 83 15.17 3.16 11.84
N VAL A 84 15.06 4.10 10.90
CA VAL A 84 15.57 5.47 11.06
C VAL A 84 14.86 6.16 12.23
N VAL A 85 13.55 6.07 12.32
CA VAL A 85 12.77 6.66 13.41
C VAL A 85 13.10 6.00 14.75
N TYR A 86 13.20 4.66 14.79
CA TYR A 86 13.60 3.93 15.99
C TYR A 86 14.96 4.43 16.52
N ILE A 87 15.98 4.52 15.65
CA ILE A 87 17.31 4.99 16.03
C ILE A 87 17.25 6.43 16.52
N ALA A 88 16.61 7.33 15.78
CA ALA A 88 16.50 8.74 16.14
C ALA A 88 15.82 8.92 17.50
N PHE A 89 14.69 8.25 17.72
CA PHE A 89 13.92 8.35 18.95
C PHE A 89 14.65 7.73 20.15
N ASN A 90 15.39 6.64 19.92
CA ASN A 90 16.24 6.05 20.96
C ASN A 90 17.37 7.00 21.38
N LEU A 91 18.00 7.71 20.43
CA LEU A 91 19.06 8.69 20.72
C LEU A 91 18.55 9.95 21.43
N ILE A 92 17.30 10.38 21.13
CA ILE A 92 16.67 11.53 21.78
C ILE A 92 16.20 11.18 23.21
N GLY A 93 15.94 9.88 23.49
CA GLY A 93 15.39 9.43 24.76
C GLY A 93 13.87 9.43 24.80
N VAL A 94 13.21 9.25 23.65
CA VAL A 94 11.76 9.08 23.58
C VAL A 94 11.37 7.74 24.20
N ASP A 95 10.32 7.72 25.04
CA ASP A 95 9.81 6.49 25.63
C ASP A 95 9.26 5.55 24.53
N PHE A 96 9.53 4.26 24.71
CA PHE A 96 9.07 3.20 23.80
C PHE A 96 9.45 3.41 22.31
N PRO A 97 10.74 3.68 21.99
CA PRO A 97 11.15 4.00 20.63
C PRO A 97 10.85 2.88 19.62
N PHE A 98 10.86 1.61 20.07
CA PHE A 98 10.48 0.47 19.25
C PHE A 98 9.01 0.53 18.81
N ILE A 99 8.11 0.94 19.71
CA ILE A 99 6.68 1.09 19.38
C ILE A 99 6.49 2.16 18.31
N TRP A 100 7.21 3.29 18.42
CA TRP A 100 7.19 4.34 17.40
C TRP A 100 7.71 3.87 16.05
N GLY A 101 8.74 3.03 16.03
CA GLY A 101 9.25 2.38 14.82
C GLY A 101 8.17 1.50 14.17
N VAL A 102 7.51 0.63 14.95
CA VAL A 102 6.43 -0.25 14.47
C VAL A 102 5.24 0.56 13.96
N LEU A 103 4.81 1.58 14.69
CA LEU A 103 3.73 2.46 14.26
C LEU A 103 4.09 3.17 12.95
N THR A 104 5.31 3.70 12.84
CA THR A 104 5.80 4.32 11.60
C THR A 104 5.76 3.34 10.44
N PHE A 105 6.21 2.09 10.64
CA PHE A 105 6.12 1.04 9.63
C PHE A 105 4.68 0.85 9.14
N LEU A 106 3.74 0.69 10.06
CA LEU A 106 2.33 0.47 9.73
C LEU A 106 1.71 1.67 9.02
N PHE A 107 1.87 2.87 9.57
CA PHE A 107 1.30 4.08 8.99
C PHE A 107 1.84 4.41 7.60
N ASN A 108 3.09 4.05 7.30
CA ASN A 108 3.69 4.28 5.97
C ASN A 108 2.99 3.52 4.83
N PHE A 109 2.22 2.47 5.12
CA PHE A 109 1.42 1.81 4.10
C PHE A 109 0.27 2.69 3.59
N ILE A 110 -0.19 3.64 4.39
CA ILE A 110 -1.29 4.56 4.04
C ILE A 110 -0.68 5.82 3.40
N PRO A 111 -0.79 6.00 2.07
CA PRO A 111 -0.14 7.11 1.39
C PRO A 111 -0.58 8.47 1.94
N SER A 112 0.35 9.36 2.18
CA SER A 112 0.17 10.75 2.64
C SER A 112 -0.51 10.86 4.01
N ILE A 113 -1.66 10.23 4.24
CA ILE A 113 -2.40 10.29 5.50
C ILE A 113 -1.60 9.65 6.63
N GLY A 114 -0.97 8.50 6.38
CA GLY A 114 -0.18 7.78 7.38
C GLY A 114 1.02 8.58 7.87
N SER A 115 1.79 9.15 6.95
CA SER A 115 2.96 9.97 7.31
C SER A 115 2.59 11.22 8.12
N VAL A 116 1.51 11.90 7.75
CA VAL A 116 1.00 13.06 8.51
C VAL A 116 0.51 12.62 9.89
N ALA A 117 -0.29 11.57 9.96
CA ALA A 117 -0.86 11.08 11.21
C ALA A 117 0.24 10.68 12.22
N ILE A 118 1.24 9.90 11.80
CA ILE A 118 2.30 9.46 12.70
C ILE A 118 3.20 10.62 13.13
N THR A 119 3.43 11.62 12.25
CA THR A 119 4.18 12.82 12.59
C THR A 119 3.44 13.65 13.64
N VAL A 120 2.14 13.85 13.47
CA VAL A 120 1.32 14.58 14.45
C VAL A 120 1.25 13.84 15.78
N LEU A 121 1.03 12.53 15.77
CA LEU A 121 1.00 11.71 16.99
C LEU A 121 2.32 11.76 17.75
N SER A 122 3.46 11.65 17.05
CA SER A 122 4.78 11.74 17.67
C SER A 122 5.07 13.13 18.23
N ALA A 123 4.62 14.20 17.57
CA ALA A 123 4.76 15.56 18.05
C ALA A 123 3.96 15.79 19.34
N ILE A 124 2.71 15.32 19.37
CA ILE A 124 1.87 15.40 20.58
C ILE A 124 2.52 14.63 21.74
N PHE A 125 3.01 13.43 21.48
CA PHE A 125 3.67 12.61 22.48
C PHE A 125 4.94 13.26 23.00
N ALA A 126 5.77 13.87 22.12
CA ALA A 126 6.97 14.58 22.51
C ALA A 126 6.65 15.77 23.45
N VAL A 127 5.59 16.53 23.17
CA VAL A 127 5.14 17.60 24.07
C VAL A 127 4.77 17.05 25.45
N LEU A 128 4.02 15.94 25.51
CA LEU A 128 3.59 15.33 26.76
C LEU A 128 4.77 14.77 27.59
N GLN A 129 5.77 14.21 26.91
CA GLN A 129 6.91 13.57 27.57
C GLN A 129 7.98 14.58 28.01
N PHE A 130 8.31 15.55 27.17
CA PHE A 130 9.50 16.39 27.35
C PHE A 130 9.22 17.80 27.88
N LEU A 131 7.96 18.26 28.00
CA LEU A 131 7.73 19.61 28.49
C LEU A 131 8.32 19.79 29.92
N PRO A 132 9.12 20.86 30.19
CA PRO A 132 9.36 22.06 29.39
C PRO A 132 10.60 22.05 28.47
N ASP A 133 11.23 20.88 28.21
CA ASP A 133 12.40 20.77 27.34
C ASP A 133 12.05 20.87 25.85
N TRP A 134 12.04 22.09 25.33
CA TRP A 134 11.75 22.38 23.93
C TRP A 134 12.76 21.80 22.97
N GLN A 135 14.03 21.59 23.40
CA GLN A 135 15.09 21.06 22.55
C GLN A 135 14.75 19.61 22.12
N SER A 136 14.38 18.78 23.06
CA SER A 136 13.98 17.40 22.79
C SER A 136 12.68 17.33 21.95
N ILE A 137 11.71 18.21 22.21
CA ILE A 137 10.48 18.30 21.42
C ILE A 137 10.81 18.60 19.95
N PHE A 138 11.61 19.64 19.68
CA PHE A 138 12.01 19.97 18.31
C PHE A 138 12.84 18.86 17.68
N ALA A 139 13.72 18.19 18.41
CA ALA A 139 14.49 17.05 17.91
C ALA A 139 13.58 15.92 17.42
N VAL A 140 12.51 15.58 18.16
CA VAL A 140 11.52 14.57 17.74
C VAL A 140 10.81 15.01 16.47
N VAL A 141 10.27 16.24 16.44
CA VAL A 141 9.50 16.75 15.28
C VAL A 141 10.36 16.82 14.02
N ILE A 142 11.59 17.33 14.16
CA ILE A 142 12.53 17.45 13.03
C ILE A 142 12.96 16.07 12.54
N SER A 143 13.31 15.15 13.43
CA SER A 143 13.75 13.80 13.03
C SER A 143 12.65 13.02 12.35
N MET A 144 11.42 13.02 12.90
CA MET A 144 10.27 12.38 12.29
C MET A 144 9.90 13.04 10.96
N GLY A 145 9.78 14.38 10.94
CA GLY A 145 9.45 15.13 9.73
C GLY A 145 10.48 14.94 8.62
N SER A 146 11.79 14.99 8.96
CA SER A 146 12.86 14.74 8.00
C SER A 146 12.85 13.32 7.44
N ALA A 147 12.67 12.31 8.32
CA ALA A 147 12.54 10.91 7.88
C ALA A 147 11.37 10.73 6.92
N GLN A 148 10.19 11.25 7.26
CA GLN A 148 9.00 11.17 6.42
C GLN A 148 9.17 11.96 5.10
N PHE A 149 9.79 13.15 5.17
CA PHE A 149 10.00 13.95 3.97
C PHE A 149 11.01 13.30 3.00
N ILE A 150 12.16 12.89 3.49
CA ILE A 150 13.23 12.33 2.66
C ILE A 150 12.78 10.96 2.08
N ILE A 151 12.27 10.09 2.94
CA ILE A 151 11.91 8.74 2.50
C ILE A 151 10.60 8.77 1.71
N GLY A 152 9.58 9.47 2.18
CA GLY A 152 8.27 9.52 1.53
C GLY A 152 8.24 10.32 0.23
N ASN A 153 8.96 11.45 0.13
CA ASN A 153 8.91 12.32 -1.05
C ASN A 153 10.07 12.11 -2.03
N VAL A 154 11.19 11.50 -1.58
CA VAL A 154 12.35 11.30 -2.47
C VAL A 154 12.55 9.81 -2.78
N LEU A 155 12.58 8.97 -1.77
CA LEU A 155 12.90 7.55 -1.95
C LEU A 155 11.72 6.74 -2.49
N ASP A 156 10.53 6.94 -1.93
CA ASP A 156 9.31 6.23 -2.33
C ASP A 156 8.99 6.45 -3.83
N PRO A 157 8.94 7.68 -4.38
CA PRO A 157 8.75 7.91 -5.80
C PRO A 157 9.89 7.36 -6.68
N LYS A 158 11.15 7.43 -6.22
CA LYS A 158 12.29 6.87 -6.98
C LYS A 158 12.21 5.36 -7.11
N LEU A 159 11.79 4.65 -6.07
CA LEU A 159 11.71 3.19 -6.05
C LEU A 159 10.44 2.66 -6.74
N LEU A 160 9.29 3.31 -6.54
CA LEU A 160 8.03 2.97 -7.20
C LEU A 160 8.07 3.37 -8.69
N GLY A 161 8.68 4.52 -8.99
CA GLY A 161 8.68 5.11 -10.33
C GLY A 161 7.27 5.42 -10.84
N ASP A 162 7.16 5.82 -12.12
CA ASP A 162 5.87 6.14 -12.77
C ASP A 162 4.97 4.92 -13.05
N ARG A 163 5.23 3.77 -12.44
CA ARG A 163 4.64 2.51 -12.90
C ARG A 163 3.21 2.30 -12.42
N LEU A 164 2.85 2.83 -11.27
CA LEU A 164 1.46 2.72 -10.78
C LEU A 164 0.51 3.60 -11.60
N ASN A 165 1.04 4.73 -12.10
CA ASN A 165 0.32 5.68 -12.96
C ASN A 165 -1.10 5.99 -12.44
N LEU A 166 -1.26 6.17 -11.12
CA LEU A 166 -2.49 6.61 -10.47
C LEU A 166 -2.42 8.09 -10.19
N SER A 167 -3.50 8.80 -10.48
CA SER A 167 -3.65 10.20 -10.10
C SER A 167 -3.69 10.35 -8.57
N PRO A 168 -3.05 11.36 -7.95
CA PRO A 168 -3.16 11.63 -6.52
C PRO A 168 -4.61 11.74 -6.03
N VAL A 169 -5.49 12.32 -6.83
CA VAL A 169 -6.93 12.43 -6.51
C VAL A 169 -7.58 11.05 -6.43
N VAL A 170 -7.24 10.15 -7.37
CA VAL A 170 -7.75 8.77 -7.36
C VAL A 170 -7.22 8.01 -6.15
N ILE A 171 -5.97 8.23 -5.73
CA ILE A 171 -5.41 7.63 -4.51
C ILE A 171 -6.19 8.10 -3.28
N LEU A 172 -6.43 9.41 -3.14
CA LEU A 172 -7.21 9.95 -2.00
C LEU A 172 -8.64 9.40 -2.00
N PHE A 173 -9.31 9.39 -3.15
CA PHE A 173 -10.65 8.83 -3.27
C PHE A 173 -10.67 7.34 -2.94
N SER A 174 -9.67 6.57 -3.38
CA SER A 174 -9.56 5.15 -3.06
C SER A 174 -9.37 4.90 -1.56
N LEU A 175 -8.57 5.73 -0.88
CA LEU A 175 -8.39 5.64 0.57
C LEU A 175 -9.72 5.87 1.30
N LEU A 176 -10.50 6.87 0.88
CA LEU A 176 -11.82 7.13 1.45
C LEU A 176 -12.78 5.96 1.18
N ALA A 177 -12.87 5.49 -0.06
CA ALA A 177 -13.80 4.44 -0.45
C ALA A 177 -13.47 3.10 0.23
N TRP A 178 -12.22 2.63 0.13
CA TRP A 178 -11.80 1.37 0.72
C TRP A 178 -11.70 1.45 2.24
N GLY A 179 -11.31 2.60 2.78
CA GLY A 179 -11.29 2.87 4.21
C GLY A 179 -12.69 2.84 4.83
N TRP A 180 -13.69 3.41 4.15
CA TRP A 180 -15.08 3.33 4.57
C TRP A 180 -15.63 1.89 4.49
N LEU A 181 -15.28 1.15 3.44
CA LEU A 181 -15.80 -0.21 3.21
C LEU A 181 -15.19 -1.25 4.17
N TRP A 182 -13.87 -1.21 4.40
CA TRP A 182 -13.11 -2.23 5.13
C TRP A 182 -12.28 -1.68 6.29
N GLY A 183 -12.49 -0.41 6.68
CA GLY A 183 -11.75 0.22 7.77
C GLY A 183 -10.24 0.29 7.49
N ILE A 184 -9.46 -0.01 8.52
CA ILE A 184 -7.98 0.06 8.47
C ILE A 184 -7.42 -0.89 7.39
N ALA A 185 -7.95 -2.11 7.26
CA ALA A 185 -7.52 -3.05 6.22
C ALA A 185 -7.73 -2.47 4.81
N GLY A 186 -8.85 -1.75 4.60
CA GLY A 186 -9.13 -1.05 3.35
C GLY A 186 -8.13 0.05 3.04
N LEU A 187 -7.68 0.81 4.03
CA LEU A 187 -6.65 1.84 3.86
C LEU A 187 -5.32 1.23 3.37
N PHE A 188 -4.90 0.10 3.94
CA PHE A 188 -3.69 -0.61 3.52
C PHE A 188 -3.78 -1.15 2.09
N LEU A 189 -4.93 -1.66 1.70
CA LEU A 189 -5.17 -2.29 0.40
C LEU A 189 -5.66 -1.31 -0.67
N ALA A 190 -5.93 -0.06 -0.32
CA ALA A 190 -6.54 0.92 -1.22
C ALA A 190 -5.77 1.07 -2.53
N VAL A 191 -4.46 1.26 -2.47
CA VAL A 191 -3.64 1.43 -3.69
C VAL A 191 -3.56 0.14 -4.51
N PRO A 192 -3.21 -1.04 -3.95
CA PRO A 192 -3.20 -2.28 -4.71
C PRO A 192 -4.52 -2.61 -5.41
N LEU A 193 -5.63 -2.45 -4.70
CA LEU A 193 -6.96 -2.74 -5.25
C LEU A 193 -7.32 -1.77 -6.39
N THR A 194 -7.03 -0.48 -6.19
CA THR A 194 -7.30 0.53 -7.22
C THR A 194 -6.42 0.34 -8.45
N VAL A 195 -5.16 -0.06 -8.28
CA VAL A 195 -4.28 -0.44 -9.40
C VAL A 195 -4.86 -1.64 -10.16
N ALA A 196 -5.34 -2.67 -9.44
CA ALA A 196 -5.96 -3.83 -10.07
C ALA A 196 -7.20 -3.44 -10.88
N ILE A 197 -8.10 -2.63 -10.31
CA ILE A 197 -9.31 -2.13 -11.00
C ILE A 197 -8.92 -1.32 -12.24
N LYS A 198 -7.96 -0.42 -12.11
CA LYS A 198 -7.46 0.36 -13.25
C LYS A 198 -6.92 -0.52 -14.38
N ILE A 199 -6.11 -1.53 -14.07
CA ILE A 199 -5.58 -2.46 -15.06
C ILE A 199 -6.73 -3.20 -15.76
N VAL A 200 -7.74 -3.63 -15.02
CA VAL A 200 -8.94 -4.28 -15.59
C VAL A 200 -9.66 -3.32 -16.54
N PHE A 201 -9.92 -2.08 -16.13
CA PHE A 201 -10.59 -1.08 -16.97
C PHE A 201 -9.80 -0.75 -18.24
N GLU A 202 -8.47 -0.62 -18.14
CA GLU A 202 -7.60 -0.38 -19.30
C GLU A 202 -7.63 -1.54 -20.34
N ASN A 203 -8.10 -2.71 -19.95
CA ASN A 203 -8.11 -3.90 -20.79
C ASN A 203 -9.51 -4.34 -21.22
N ILE A 204 -10.59 -3.70 -20.77
CA ILE A 204 -11.96 -4.01 -21.18
C ILE A 204 -12.40 -2.97 -22.22
N PRO A 205 -12.83 -3.42 -23.42
CA PRO A 205 -13.40 -2.52 -24.43
C PRO A 205 -14.59 -1.74 -23.87
N GLY A 206 -14.57 -0.41 -24.02
CA GLY A 206 -15.60 0.48 -23.49
C GLY A 206 -15.30 1.07 -22.09
N LEU A 207 -14.45 0.45 -21.27
CA LEU A 207 -14.03 0.99 -19.96
C LEU A 207 -12.64 1.64 -20.00
N GLU A 208 -11.93 1.52 -21.13
CA GLU A 208 -10.60 2.11 -21.32
C GLU A 208 -10.52 3.61 -20.95
N PRO A 209 -11.49 4.47 -21.29
CA PRO A 209 -11.45 5.88 -20.92
C PRO A 209 -11.40 6.10 -19.41
N ILE A 210 -12.13 5.27 -18.64
CA ILE A 210 -12.13 5.35 -17.16
C ILE A 210 -10.76 4.97 -16.62
N GLY A 211 -10.16 3.88 -17.12
CA GLY A 211 -8.79 3.49 -16.73
C GLY A 211 -7.74 4.57 -17.03
N ILE A 212 -7.88 5.30 -18.15
CA ILE A 212 -7.02 6.41 -18.53
C ILE A 212 -7.22 7.60 -17.60
N LEU A 213 -8.46 7.95 -17.24
CA LEU A 213 -8.79 9.03 -16.31
C LEU A 213 -8.27 8.77 -14.89
N MET A 214 -8.18 7.53 -14.47
CA MET A 214 -7.56 7.14 -13.20
C MET A 214 -6.04 7.39 -13.19
N GLY A 215 -5.43 7.59 -14.33
CA GLY A 215 -3.98 7.82 -14.48
C GLY A 215 -3.56 9.27 -14.32
N THR A 216 -2.23 9.49 -14.27
CA THR A 216 -1.59 10.82 -14.17
C THR A 216 -1.57 11.62 -15.48
N GLY A 217 -2.30 11.20 -16.53
CA GLY A 217 -2.36 11.90 -17.82
C GLY A 217 -1.15 11.69 -18.77
N ASN A 218 -0.10 11.05 -18.34
CA ASN A 218 1.12 10.79 -19.15
C ASN A 218 0.97 9.68 -20.22
N TYR A 219 -0.27 9.25 -20.50
CA TYR A 219 -0.59 8.16 -21.42
C TYR A 219 -0.11 8.46 -22.86
N ARG A 220 -0.27 9.72 -23.33
CA ARG A 220 0.16 10.13 -24.67
C ARG A 220 1.67 10.02 -24.89
N GLN A 221 2.48 10.34 -23.90
CA GLN A 221 3.93 10.23 -23.99
C GLN A 221 4.41 8.78 -24.03
N ARG A 222 3.74 7.88 -23.26
CA ARG A 222 4.07 6.44 -23.28
C ARG A 222 3.70 5.76 -24.59
N ARG A 223 2.57 6.13 -25.21
CA ARG A 223 2.16 5.61 -26.52
C ARG A 223 3.13 6.06 -27.60
N ARG A 224 3.57 7.33 -27.59
CA ARG A 224 4.61 7.84 -28.51
C ARG A 224 5.96 7.13 -28.30
N ARG A 225 6.40 6.90 -27.06
CA ARG A 225 7.65 6.16 -26.78
C ARG A 225 7.58 4.69 -27.18
N ARG A 226 6.41 4.06 -27.12
CA ARG A 226 6.20 2.68 -27.61
C ARG A 226 6.15 2.63 -29.13
N ALA A 227 5.50 3.59 -29.80
CA ALA A 227 5.45 3.69 -31.25
C ALA A 227 6.86 3.93 -31.83
N ASN A 228 7.68 4.78 -31.20
CA ASN A 228 9.06 5.04 -31.64
C ASN A 228 10.05 3.91 -31.30
N ARG A 229 9.65 2.91 -30.50
CA ARG A 229 10.46 1.71 -30.16
C ARG A 229 10.00 0.45 -30.90
N ALA A 230 8.91 0.51 -31.67
CA ALA A 230 8.58 -0.55 -32.61
C ALA A 230 9.70 -0.55 -33.69
N PRO A 231 10.30 -1.72 -34.00
CA PRO A 231 11.25 -1.79 -35.12
C PRO A 231 10.54 -1.23 -36.37
N GLN A 232 11.19 -0.35 -37.08
CA GLN A 232 10.81 -0.03 -38.44
C GLN A 232 10.93 -1.37 -39.19
N GLU A 233 9.81 -1.96 -39.60
CA GLU A 233 9.82 -3.07 -40.52
C GLU A 233 10.62 -2.61 -41.73
N GLU A 234 11.77 -3.24 -41.94
CA GLU A 234 12.60 -3.01 -43.13
C GLU A 234 11.71 -3.31 -44.35
N GLU A 235 11.49 -2.29 -45.18
CA GLU A 235 10.89 -2.49 -46.49
C GLU A 235 11.76 -3.54 -47.23
N PRO A 236 11.14 -4.59 -47.80
CA PRO A 236 11.88 -5.57 -48.58
C PRO A 236 12.55 -4.85 -49.76
N PRO A 237 13.83 -5.15 -50.10
CA PRO A 237 14.51 -4.56 -51.23
C PRO A 237 13.78 -4.93 -52.52
N VAL A 238 13.56 -3.93 -53.37
CA VAL A 238 12.97 -4.01 -54.72
C VAL A 238 13.88 -4.80 -55.65
#